data_c1930ff7909d5b1d30b8bcfee8b50cb0
#
_entry.id   c1930ff7909d5b1d30b8bcfee8b50cb0
#
_cell.length_a   1.000
_cell.length_b   1.000
_cell.length_c   1.000
_cell.angle_alpha   90.00
_cell.angle_beta   90.00
_cell.angle_gamma   90.00
#
_symmetry.space_group_name_H-M   'P 1'
#
loop_
_entity.id
_entity.type
_entity.pdbx_description
1 polymer ?
#
loop_
_entity_poly.entity_id
_entity_poly.type
_entity_poly.pdbx_seq_one_letter_code
_entity_poly.pdbx_strand_id
1 'polypeptide(L)'
;MMNDLNIPFFRKTMFAGMATLFLSTGVTQANPVSAGEEVTEKHAAALPLQKKVTITGVVKDALGPVVGANVVEKGTTNGTVTDMEGRFSLQVSSNAVLIISYIGYIDQAIPVNGKSSFTVLLKEDSQALDEVVVVGYGTQKKVNMTGAVASVDMSKMVDSRPITSLSAGLAGMAPGVSVTAGNGGRPGNDGATIRVRGQGTLNDSNPLVIIDGVEASMNNINPQDVESISVLKDAASSAIYGSRAANGVILITTRRGKSGEAKISYNGYVTMQKVANRIDLVSNYADYMELYNEGQLNSGLPAIFSQEKIDEWRAAGDSDPVKYPNSDWQDALFQTGWMQNHTININGGSDKIHYYISGNYMNNPGIMENSG
;
A
#
# COMPACT_ATOMS: atom_id res chain seq x y z
N MET A 1 30.85 10.66 -37.71
CA MET A 1 30.38 12.06 -37.78
C MET A 1 28.91 12.09 -37.52
N MET A 2 28.56 12.29 -36.28
CA MET A 2 27.31 12.96 -35.86
C MET A 2 27.29 12.96 -34.33
N ASN A 3 27.58 14.01 -33.85
CA ASN A 3 27.53 14.82 -32.66
C ASN A 3 26.69 14.30 -31.52
N ASP A 4 27.40 14.22 -30.41
CA ASP A 4 26.95 14.21 -29.02
C ASP A 4 26.17 15.47 -28.71
N LEU A 5 24.89 15.31 -28.33
CA LEU A 5 24.15 16.34 -27.61
C LEU A 5 24.10 15.95 -26.13
N ASN A 6 25.16 16.33 -25.45
CA ASN A 6 25.29 16.29 -23.99
C ASN A 6 24.50 17.48 -23.43
N ILE A 7 23.36 17.24 -22.75
CA ILE A 7 22.61 18.27 -22.03
C ILE A 7 22.79 18.07 -20.52
N PRO A 8 23.84 18.67 -19.91
CA PRO A 8 24.10 18.53 -18.47
C PRO A 8 23.32 19.53 -17.59
N PHE A 9 22.41 20.35 -18.15
CA PHE A 9 21.87 21.51 -17.43
C PHE A 9 20.65 21.23 -16.55
N PHE A 10 19.89 20.18 -16.84
CA PHE A 10 18.66 19.89 -16.09
C PHE A 10 18.85 19.09 -14.80
N ARG A 11 20.03 18.49 -14.59
CA ARG A 11 20.30 17.60 -13.46
C ARG A 11 20.71 18.32 -12.16
N LYS A 12 21.14 19.58 -12.24
CA LYS A 12 21.65 20.35 -11.06
C LYS A 12 20.64 21.29 -10.40
N THR A 13 19.58 21.69 -11.08
CA THR A 13 18.64 22.67 -10.54
C THR A 13 17.46 22.06 -9.77
N MET A 14 17.16 20.77 -9.93
CA MET A 14 16.05 20.13 -9.23
C MET A 14 16.40 19.65 -7.81
N PHE A 15 17.69 19.50 -7.50
CA PHE A 15 18.14 19.09 -6.16
C PHE A 15 18.27 20.27 -5.15
N ALA A 16 18.34 21.51 -5.62
CA ALA A 16 18.50 22.67 -4.76
C ALA A 16 17.18 23.23 -4.18
N GLY A 17 16.04 22.89 -4.78
CA GLY A 17 14.73 23.39 -4.37
C GLY A 17 14.06 22.62 -3.22
N MET A 18 14.50 21.42 -2.91
CA MET A 18 13.84 20.53 -1.94
C MET A 18 14.54 20.46 -0.57
N ALA A 19 15.74 21.04 -0.45
CA ALA A 19 16.52 21.03 0.79
C ALA A 19 16.20 22.18 1.75
N THR A 20 15.38 23.16 1.38
CA THR A 20 15.10 24.36 2.20
C THR A 20 13.79 24.32 2.99
N LEU A 21 13.01 23.23 2.92
CA LEU A 21 11.70 23.17 3.62
C LEU A 21 11.70 22.36 4.94
N PHE A 22 12.85 21.89 5.43
CA PHE A 22 12.92 21.01 6.62
C PHE A 22 13.86 21.46 7.73
N LEU A 23 14.11 22.76 7.90
CA LEU A 23 14.86 23.24 9.07
C LEU A 23 14.19 24.46 9.71
N SER A 24 13.08 24.22 10.44
CA SER A 24 12.64 25.08 11.53
C SER A 24 11.96 24.25 12.61
N THR A 25 12.73 23.46 13.34
CA THR A 25 12.35 23.00 14.67
C THR A 25 13.23 23.71 15.67
N GLY A 26 12.61 24.65 16.39
CA GLY A 26 13.27 25.44 17.44
C GLY A 26 13.81 24.54 18.55
N VAL A 27 15.07 24.76 18.86
CA VAL A 27 15.74 24.25 20.06
C VAL A 27 15.19 25.04 21.24
N THR A 28 14.39 24.44 22.09
CA THR A 28 14.05 24.99 23.41
C THR A 28 15.22 24.74 24.35
N GLN A 29 15.90 25.81 24.71
CA GLN A 29 16.88 25.85 25.82
C GLN A 29 16.16 25.64 27.14
N ALA A 30 16.60 24.67 27.92
CA ALA A 30 16.22 24.47 29.30
C ALA A 30 16.98 25.51 30.16
N ASN A 31 16.25 26.38 30.84
CA ASN A 31 16.80 27.24 31.90
C ASN A 31 16.76 26.52 33.23
N PRO A 32 17.79 26.72 34.10
CA PRO A 32 17.87 26.06 35.40
C PRO A 32 16.87 26.67 36.39
N VAL A 33 16.26 25.82 37.17
CA VAL A 33 15.34 26.12 38.28
C VAL A 33 16.10 26.84 39.40
N SER A 34 15.68 28.06 39.72
CA SER A 34 15.98 28.73 40.97
C SER A 34 14.83 28.55 41.95
N ALA A 35 15.18 28.10 43.14
CA ALA A 35 14.24 27.83 44.22
C ALA A 35 13.71 29.08 44.89
N GLY A 36 12.41 29.08 45.21
CA GLY A 36 11.80 29.88 46.24
C GLY A 36 10.93 31.04 45.76
N GLU A 37 9.62 30.80 45.74
CA GLU A 37 8.62 31.81 46.07
C GLU A 37 7.25 31.14 46.35
N GLU A 38 6.58 31.70 47.34
CA GLU A 38 5.37 31.22 48.00
C GLU A 38 4.20 30.89 47.08
N VAL A 39 3.53 29.77 47.39
CA VAL A 39 2.26 29.34 46.79
C VAL A 39 1.13 30.24 47.32
N THR A 40 0.71 31.21 46.54
CA THR A 40 -0.60 31.84 46.69
C THR A 40 -1.63 30.96 45.97
N GLU A 41 -2.51 30.34 46.72
CA GLU A 41 -3.70 29.65 46.18
C GLU A 41 -4.54 30.62 45.34
N LYS A 42 -4.41 30.52 44.01
CA LYS A 42 -5.41 31.04 43.08
C LYS A 42 -6.55 30.03 43.03
N HIS A 43 -7.69 30.43 43.53
CA HIS A 43 -8.99 29.81 43.36
C HIS A 43 -9.13 29.24 41.94
N ALA A 44 -9.20 27.91 41.85
CA ALA A 44 -9.67 27.25 40.65
C ALA A 44 -11.11 27.72 40.41
N ALA A 45 -11.33 28.44 39.33
CA ALA A 45 -12.66 28.81 38.89
C ALA A 45 -13.40 27.46 38.64
N ALA A 46 -14.42 27.22 39.47
CA ALA A 46 -15.31 26.06 39.32
C ALA A 46 -15.92 26.12 37.92
N LEU A 47 -15.55 25.19 37.07
CA LEU A 47 -16.26 24.92 35.82
C LEU A 47 -17.75 24.73 36.17
N PRO A 48 -18.68 25.36 35.45
CA PRO A 48 -20.09 25.21 35.74
C PRO A 48 -20.44 23.71 35.67
N LEU A 49 -20.97 23.15 36.76
CA LEU A 49 -21.50 21.82 36.80
C LEU A 49 -22.59 21.75 35.72
N GLN A 50 -22.28 21.14 34.59
CA GLN A 50 -23.25 20.86 33.54
C GLN A 50 -24.30 19.92 34.15
N LYS A 51 -25.54 20.38 34.18
CA LYS A 51 -26.68 19.61 34.71
C LYS A 51 -26.81 18.33 33.87
N LYS A 52 -26.40 17.19 34.44
CA LYS A 52 -26.57 15.90 33.80
C LYS A 52 -28.02 15.48 33.84
N VAL A 53 -28.57 15.01 32.73
CA VAL A 53 -29.93 14.53 32.55
C VAL A 53 -29.86 13.06 32.18
N THR A 54 -30.66 12.24 32.84
CA THR A 54 -30.84 10.85 32.44
C THR A 54 -31.80 10.80 31.27
N ILE A 55 -31.33 10.27 30.16
CA ILE A 55 -32.14 10.03 28.96
C ILE A 55 -32.39 8.54 28.80
N THR A 56 -33.56 8.20 28.30
CA THR A 56 -33.92 6.84 27.91
C THR A 56 -34.41 6.82 26.49
N GLY A 57 -34.28 5.71 25.80
CA GLY A 57 -34.79 5.60 24.45
C GLY A 57 -34.84 4.18 23.93
N VAL A 58 -35.41 4.03 22.74
CA VAL A 58 -35.53 2.77 22.04
C VAL A 58 -34.93 2.96 20.62
N VAL A 59 -34.05 2.08 20.25
CA VAL A 59 -33.47 2.02 18.88
C VAL A 59 -34.17 0.88 18.14
N LYS A 60 -34.72 1.19 16.97
CA LYS A 60 -35.46 0.25 16.12
C LYS A 60 -34.96 0.38 14.67
N ASP A 61 -35.21 -0.64 13.89
CA ASP A 61 -35.14 -0.62 12.43
C ASP A 61 -36.51 -0.95 11.81
N ALA A 62 -36.54 -1.27 10.52
CA ALA A 62 -37.75 -1.66 9.79
C ALA A 62 -38.28 -3.04 10.23
N LEU A 63 -37.46 -3.87 10.86
CA LEU A 63 -37.78 -5.25 11.26
C LEU A 63 -38.08 -5.38 12.75
N GLY A 64 -37.68 -4.41 13.59
CA GLY A 64 -37.92 -4.44 15.03
C GLY A 64 -36.86 -3.72 15.88
N PRO A 65 -36.73 -4.08 17.17
CA PRO A 65 -35.75 -3.48 18.06
C PRO A 65 -34.33 -3.93 17.70
N VAL A 66 -33.36 -2.98 17.70
CA VAL A 66 -31.93 -3.24 17.39
C VAL A 66 -31.20 -3.49 18.71
N VAL A 67 -30.68 -4.70 18.89
CA VAL A 67 -29.92 -5.13 20.06
C VAL A 67 -28.45 -4.82 19.88
N GLY A 68 -27.79 -4.25 20.90
CA GLY A 68 -26.36 -3.98 20.86
C GLY A 68 -25.93 -2.73 20.05
N ALA A 69 -26.89 -1.86 19.70
CA ALA A 69 -26.57 -0.57 19.10
C ALA A 69 -25.81 0.30 20.11
N ASN A 70 -24.73 0.93 19.63
CA ASN A 70 -23.90 1.80 20.44
C ASN A 70 -24.48 3.21 20.50
N VAL A 71 -24.63 3.76 21.72
CA VAL A 71 -25.16 5.11 21.97
C VAL A 71 -24.13 5.89 22.77
N VAL A 72 -23.50 6.89 22.16
CA VAL A 72 -22.38 7.65 22.75
C VAL A 72 -22.67 9.14 22.74
N GLU A 73 -22.32 9.85 23.79
CA GLU A 73 -22.30 11.32 23.84
C GLU A 73 -21.12 11.84 23.00
N LYS A 74 -21.43 12.62 21.96
CA LYS A 74 -20.43 13.12 20.99
C LYS A 74 -19.27 13.86 21.68
N GLY A 75 -18.04 13.44 21.36
CA GLY A 75 -16.82 14.07 21.89
C GLY A 75 -16.42 13.60 23.29
N THR A 76 -17.08 12.56 23.82
CA THR A 76 -16.75 11.95 25.12
C THR A 76 -16.65 10.42 25.00
N THR A 77 -16.19 9.75 26.06
CA THR A 77 -16.22 8.30 26.20
C THR A 77 -17.47 7.79 26.92
N ASN A 78 -18.42 8.70 27.20
CA ASN A 78 -19.66 8.38 27.91
C ASN A 78 -20.66 7.73 26.92
N GLY A 79 -20.97 6.45 27.10
CA GLY A 79 -21.82 5.70 26.20
C GLY A 79 -22.41 4.46 26.83
N THR A 80 -23.40 3.86 26.15
CA THR A 80 -24.07 2.63 26.52
C THR A 80 -24.44 1.85 25.26
N VAL A 81 -24.88 0.60 25.42
CA VAL A 81 -25.42 -0.23 24.34
C VAL A 81 -26.87 -0.57 24.60
N THR A 82 -27.65 -0.83 23.54
CA THR A 82 -29.05 -1.21 23.65
C THR A 82 -29.22 -2.66 24.12
N ASP A 83 -30.27 -2.90 24.93
CA ASP A 83 -30.68 -4.22 25.43
C ASP A 83 -31.44 -5.05 24.37
N MET A 84 -32.00 -6.20 24.80
CA MET A 84 -32.73 -7.13 23.92
C MET A 84 -34.01 -6.54 23.33
N GLU A 85 -34.58 -5.54 23.98
CA GLU A 85 -35.76 -4.78 23.54
C GLU A 85 -35.37 -3.48 22.80
N GLY A 86 -34.08 -3.31 22.50
CA GLY A 86 -33.54 -2.11 21.84
C GLY A 86 -33.53 -0.87 22.73
N ARG A 87 -33.68 -0.99 24.06
CA ARG A 87 -33.73 0.13 24.99
C ARG A 87 -32.36 0.52 25.47
N PHE A 88 -32.18 1.82 25.75
CA PHE A 88 -30.98 2.34 26.39
C PHE A 88 -31.31 3.37 27.46
N SER A 89 -30.38 3.55 28.40
CA SER A 89 -30.41 4.60 29.41
C SER A 89 -29.01 5.15 29.58
N LEU A 90 -28.85 6.47 29.50
CA LEU A 90 -27.55 7.15 29.56
C LEU A 90 -27.69 8.50 30.28
N GLN A 91 -26.72 8.83 31.14
CA GLN A 91 -26.62 10.16 31.75
C GLN A 91 -25.72 11.05 30.88
N VAL A 92 -26.26 12.14 30.34
CA VAL A 92 -25.57 13.05 29.45
C VAL A 92 -25.77 14.53 29.85
N SER A 93 -24.97 15.39 29.27
CA SER A 93 -25.15 16.85 29.42
C SER A 93 -26.47 17.29 28.76
N SER A 94 -27.16 18.28 29.31
CA SER A 94 -28.46 18.76 28.79
C SER A 94 -28.42 19.23 27.33
N ASN A 95 -27.27 19.66 26.84
CA ASN A 95 -27.02 20.11 25.45
C ASN A 95 -26.22 19.09 24.64
N ALA A 96 -26.14 17.83 25.10
CA ALA A 96 -25.37 16.80 24.39
C ALA A 96 -25.97 16.45 23.03
N VAL A 97 -25.14 15.93 22.16
CA VAL A 97 -25.53 15.25 20.92
C VAL A 97 -25.20 13.78 21.06
N LEU A 98 -26.18 12.91 20.88
CA LEU A 98 -26.00 11.47 20.87
C LEU A 98 -25.60 11.01 19.50
N ILE A 99 -24.60 10.15 19.41
CA ILE A 99 -24.27 9.40 18.21
C ILE A 99 -24.73 7.96 18.44
N ILE A 100 -25.64 7.51 17.59
CA ILE A 100 -26.16 6.14 17.61
C ILE A 100 -25.59 5.44 16.38
N SER A 101 -24.85 4.35 16.60
CA SER A 101 -24.20 3.58 15.55
C SER A 101 -24.44 2.08 15.75
N TYR A 102 -24.58 1.37 14.63
CA TYR A 102 -24.68 -0.09 14.61
C TYR A 102 -24.15 -0.62 13.27
N ILE A 103 -23.54 -1.80 13.29
CA ILE A 103 -22.93 -2.39 12.10
C ILE A 103 -23.98 -2.60 11.02
N GLY A 104 -23.76 -2.03 9.82
CA GLY A 104 -24.69 -2.11 8.70
C GLY A 104 -25.77 -1.02 8.67
N TYR A 105 -25.69 0.00 9.53
CA TYR A 105 -26.63 1.11 9.58
C TYR A 105 -25.91 2.46 9.49
N ILE A 106 -26.63 3.48 8.99
CA ILE A 106 -26.13 4.85 8.92
C ILE A 106 -26.12 5.45 10.33
N ASP A 107 -24.97 5.98 10.75
CA ASP A 107 -24.83 6.68 12.03
C ASP A 107 -25.80 7.86 12.12
N GLN A 108 -26.53 7.99 13.25
CA GLN A 108 -27.41 9.11 13.49
C GLN A 108 -26.91 9.99 14.64
N ALA A 109 -26.86 11.29 14.40
CA ALA A 109 -26.55 12.30 15.40
C ALA A 109 -27.84 12.98 15.87
N ILE A 110 -28.22 12.82 17.13
CA ILE A 110 -29.48 13.33 17.71
C ILE A 110 -29.16 14.32 18.83
N PRO A 111 -29.52 15.59 18.71
CA PRO A 111 -29.39 16.55 19.82
C PRO A 111 -30.40 16.29 20.92
N VAL A 112 -29.96 16.27 22.18
CA VAL A 112 -30.77 15.99 23.34
C VAL A 112 -31.80 17.11 23.62
N ASN A 113 -31.37 18.38 23.49
CA ASN A 113 -32.23 19.56 23.60
C ASN A 113 -33.23 19.50 24.77
N GLY A 114 -32.82 18.95 25.93
CA GLY A 114 -33.67 18.83 27.12
C GLY A 114 -34.75 17.73 27.08
N LYS A 115 -34.80 16.93 26.03
CA LYS A 115 -35.70 15.75 25.96
C LYS A 115 -35.11 14.60 26.77
N SER A 116 -35.97 13.86 27.47
CA SER A 116 -35.60 12.68 28.29
C SER A 116 -35.92 11.34 27.64
N SER A 117 -36.71 11.32 26.56
CA SER A 117 -37.08 10.07 25.87
C SER A 117 -36.91 10.19 24.36
N PHE A 118 -36.34 9.14 23.75
CA PHE A 118 -36.04 9.10 22.32
C PHE A 118 -36.53 7.80 21.69
N THR A 119 -37.07 7.90 20.48
CA THR A 119 -37.29 6.75 19.59
C THR A 119 -36.46 6.98 18.34
N VAL A 120 -35.52 6.10 18.10
CA VAL A 120 -34.56 6.22 16.99
C VAL A 120 -34.84 5.11 16.00
N LEU A 121 -35.09 5.48 14.74
CA LEU A 121 -35.24 4.54 13.64
C LEU A 121 -33.95 4.54 12.84
N LEU A 122 -33.15 3.49 12.96
CA LEU A 122 -31.95 3.31 12.15
C LEU A 122 -32.34 2.96 10.72
N LYS A 123 -31.62 3.55 9.77
CA LYS A 123 -31.73 3.20 8.35
C LYS A 123 -30.53 2.33 7.99
N GLU A 124 -30.78 1.24 7.32
CA GLU A 124 -29.72 0.38 6.81
C GLU A 124 -28.77 1.20 5.93
N ASP A 125 -27.48 1.05 6.17
CA ASP A 125 -26.45 1.59 5.29
C ASP A 125 -26.28 0.64 4.10
N SER A 126 -27.12 0.84 3.09
CA SER A 126 -27.05 0.07 1.85
C SER A 126 -25.72 0.27 1.10
N GLN A 127 -24.90 1.27 1.50
CA GLN A 127 -23.57 1.47 0.89
C GLN A 127 -22.48 0.60 1.55
N ALA A 128 -22.66 0.17 2.79
CA ALA A 128 -21.63 -0.63 3.51
C ALA A 128 -21.59 -2.11 3.08
N LEU A 129 -22.61 -2.61 2.38
CA LEU A 129 -22.71 -4.03 1.97
C LEU A 129 -22.72 -4.27 0.47
N ASP A 130 -22.73 -3.22 -0.34
CA ASP A 130 -22.74 -3.36 -1.80
C ASP A 130 -21.31 -3.35 -2.36
N GLU A 131 -20.54 -4.42 -2.10
CA GLU A 131 -19.36 -4.70 -2.92
C GLU A 131 -19.86 -5.04 -4.34
N VAL A 132 -19.82 -4.02 -5.20
CA VAL A 132 -20.18 -4.15 -6.60
C VAL A 132 -18.98 -4.67 -7.36
N VAL A 133 -19.14 -5.82 -7.99
CA VAL A 133 -18.11 -6.43 -8.82
C VAL A 133 -18.46 -6.18 -10.28
N VAL A 134 -17.50 -5.70 -11.05
CA VAL A 134 -17.65 -5.59 -12.50
C VAL A 134 -17.60 -6.98 -13.10
N VAL A 135 -18.64 -7.34 -13.85
CA VAL A 135 -18.76 -8.63 -14.54
C VAL A 135 -19.08 -8.35 -16.00
N GLY A 136 -18.09 -8.58 -16.84
CA GLY A 136 -18.26 -8.34 -18.27
C GLY A 136 -18.53 -6.88 -18.61
N TYR A 137 -19.67 -6.61 -19.24
CA TYR A 137 -20.10 -5.27 -19.65
C TYR A 137 -21.02 -4.58 -18.62
N GLY A 138 -21.17 -5.15 -17.41
CA GLY A 138 -22.04 -4.62 -16.36
C GLY A 138 -21.48 -4.77 -14.97
N THR A 139 -22.16 -4.15 -14.02
CA THR A 139 -21.85 -4.25 -12.60
C THR A 139 -22.92 -5.11 -11.92
N GLN A 140 -22.50 -6.09 -11.11
CA GLN A 140 -23.42 -6.89 -10.29
C GLN A 140 -22.97 -6.86 -8.83
N LYS A 141 -23.95 -6.95 -7.91
CA LYS A 141 -23.65 -7.10 -6.49
C LYS A 141 -22.97 -8.45 -6.27
N LYS A 142 -21.89 -8.48 -5.51
CA LYS A 142 -21.13 -9.71 -5.19
C LYS A 142 -22.03 -10.83 -4.65
N VAL A 143 -23.03 -10.48 -3.85
CA VAL A 143 -24.02 -11.42 -3.29
C VAL A 143 -24.85 -12.14 -4.35
N ASN A 144 -25.04 -11.53 -5.52
CA ASN A 144 -25.83 -12.10 -6.63
C ASN A 144 -25.00 -12.96 -7.60
N MET A 145 -23.71 -13.13 -7.33
CA MET A 145 -22.83 -13.87 -8.21
C MET A 145 -22.75 -15.34 -7.81
N THR A 146 -23.20 -16.21 -8.69
CA THR A 146 -23.11 -17.68 -8.52
C THR A 146 -21.73 -18.26 -8.85
N GLY A 147 -20.85 -17.45 -9.48
CA GLY A 147 -19.51 -17.84 -9.91
C GLY A 147 -18.41 -17.56 -8.90
N ALA A 148 -17.28 -18.29 -8.99
CA ALA A 148 -16.09 -18.09 -8.15
C ALA A 148 -15.32 -16.85 -8.57
N VAL A 149 -15.72 -15.68 -8.07
CA VAL A 149 -15.05 -14.40 -8.31
C VAL A 149 -14.28 -13.94 -7.07
N ALA A 150 -13.02 -13.55 -7.26
CA ALA A 150 -12.25 -12.86 -6.25
C ALA A 150 -12.15 -11.38 -6.62
N SER A 151 -12.52 -10.51 -5.70
CA SER A 151 -12.38 -9.06 -5.84
C SER A 151 -11.28 -8.56 -4.90
N VAL A 152 -10.45 -7.65 -5.39
CA VAL A 152 -9.39 -6.97 -4.66
C VAL A 152 -9.64 -5.46 -4.76
N ASP A 153 -9.84 -4.84 -3.61
CA ASP A 153 -9.92 -3.38 -3.50
C ASP A 153 -8.49 -2.82 -3.49
N MET A 154 -8.16 -2.08 -4.55
CA MET A 154 -6.82 -1.52 -4.74
C MET A 154 -6.55 -0.31 -3.86
N SER A 155 -7.57 0.40 -3.39
CA SER A 155 -7.38 1.61 -2.57
C SER A 155 -6.62 1.31 -1.28
N LYS A 156 -7.00 0.24 -0.58
CA LYS A 156 -6.35 -0.20 0.66
C LYS A 156 -4.93 -0.72 0.44
N MET A 157 -4.66 -1.28 -0.73
CA MET A 157 -3.38 -1.89 -1.03
C MET A 157 -2.32 -0.85 -1.41
N VAL A 158 -2.69 0.13 -2.21
CA VAL A 158 -1.79 1.23 -2.64
C VAL A 158 -1.32 2.07 -1.46
N ASP A 159 -2.18 2.26 -0.44
CA ASP A 159 -1.85 3.02 0.76
C ASP A 159 -0.94 2.24 1.73
N SER A 160 -0.93 0.90 1.65
CA SER A 160 -0.19 0.05 2.60
C SER A 160 1.26 -0.25 2.19
N ARG A 161 1.55 -0.26 0.91
CA ARG A 161 2.90 -0.59 0.37
C ARG A 161 3.14 0.05 -0.99
N PRO A 162 4.41 0.39 -1.32
CA PRO A 162 4.78 0.77 -2.67
C PRO A 162 4.52 -0.37 -3.66
N ILE A 163 3.81 -0.09 -4.75
CA ILE A 163 3.53 -1.04 -5.82
C ILE A 163 4.10 -0.46 -7.11
N THR A 164 5.11 -1.13 -7.66
CA THR A 164 5.78 -0.73 -8.91
C THR A 164 5.08 -1.29 -10.13
N SER A 165 4.52 -2.49 -10.01
CA SER A 165 3.81 -3.19 -11.08
C SER A 165 2.50 -3.76 -10.56
N LEU A 166 1.41 -3.56 -11.30
CA LEU A 166 0.10 -4.08 -10.94
C LEU A 166 0.09 -5.61 -10.88
N SER A 167 0.81 -6.26 -11.79
CA SER A 167 0.92 -7.73 -11.83
C SER A 167 1.60 -8.29 -10.58
N ALA A 168 2.72 -7.70 -10.14
CA ALA A 168 3.42 -8.09 -8.93
C ALA A 168 2.61 -7.75 -7.66
N GLY A 169 1.87 -6.63 -7.70
CA GLY A 169 0.99 -6.19 -6.63
C GLY A 169 -0.10 -7.20 -6.25
N LEU A 170 -0.55 -8.02 -7.18
CA LEU A 170 -1.57 -9.06 -6.95
C LEU A 170 -1.08 -10.28 -6.14
N ALA A 171 0.23 -10.38 -5.88
CA ALA A 171 0.78 -11.52 -5.14
C ALA A 171 0.13 -11.65 -3.74
N GLY A 172 -0.49 -12.81 -3.47
CA GLY A 172 -1.16 -13.12 -2.21
C GLY A 172 -2.51 -12.42 -1.97
N MET A 173 -3.00 -11.61 -2.92
CA MET A 173 -4.23 -10.81 -2.72
C MET A 173 -5.50 -11.54 -3.16
N ALA A 174 -5.42 -12.43 -4.11
CA ALA A 174 -6.60 -13.13 -4.64
C ALA A 174 -6.44 -14.64 -4.46
N PRO A 175 -7.35 -15.32 -3.73
CA PRO A 175 -7.29 -16.78 -3.60
C PRO A 175 -7.37 -17.46 -4.96
N GLY A 176 -6.52 -18.47 -5.21
CA GLY A 176 -6.47 -19.22 -6.49
C GLY A 176 -5.81 -18.46 -7.65
N VAL A 177 -5.12 -17.37 -7.36
CA VAL A 177 -4.23 -16.66 -8.28
C VAL A 177 -2.79 -16.88 -7.82
N SER A 178 -1.98 -17.48 -8.69
CA SER A 178 -0.54 -17.62 -8.48
C SER A 178 0.18 -16.51 -9.22
N VAL A 179 1.05 -15.80 -8.52
CA VAL A 179 1.85 -14.71 -9.07
C VAL A 179 3.32 -15.07 -8.86
N THR A 180 4.04 -15.19 -9.95
CA THR A 180 5.49 -15.47 -9.92
C THR A 180 6.20 -14.24 -10.44
N ALA A 181 7.13 -13.71 -9.65
CA ALA A 181 7.94 -12.56 -10.05
C ALA A 181 8.66 -12.85 -11.36
N GLY A 182 8.49 -11.98 -12.33
CA GLY A 182 9.23 -12.02 -13.58
C GLY A 182 10.72 -11.76 -13.33
N ASN A 183 11.56 -12.30 -14.16
CA ASN A 183 13.03 -12.05 -14.15
C ASN A 183 13.69 -12.17 -12.76
N GLY A 184 13.18 -13.07 -11.90
CA GLY A 184 13.70 -13.28 -10.55
C GLY A 184 13.39 -12.16 -9.55
N GLY A 185 12.44 -11.28 -9.83
CA GLY A 185 12.06 -10.17 -8.93
C GLY A 185 13.11 -9.05 -8.88
N ARG A 186 13.90 -8.89 -9.95
CA ARG A 186 14.92 -7.83 -10.00
C ARG A 186 14.26 -6.46 -10.01
N PRO A 187 14.66 -5.54 -9.11
CA PRO A 187 14.20 -4.16 -9.14
C PRO A 187 14.52 -3.49 -10.49
N GLY A 188 13.56 -2.71 -11.01
CA GLY A 188 13.62 -2.11 -12.33
C GLY A 188 12.88 -2.91 -13.41
N ASN A 189 12.63 -4.20 -13.19
CA ASN A 189 11.83 -5.05 -14.08
C ASN A 189 10.83 -5.86 -13.25
N ASP A 190 9.85 -5.18 -12.71
CA ASP A 190 8.95 -5.67 -11.65
C ASP A 190 7.72 -6.42 -12.17
N GLY A 191 7.62 -6.68 -13.48
CA GLY A 191 6.54 -7.45 -14.07
C GLY A 191 6.47 -8.88 -13.51
N ALA A 192 5.27 -9.41 -13.31
CA ALA A 192 5.03 -10.75 -12.81
C ALA A 192 4.22 -11.59 -13.80
N THR A 193 4.46 -12.88 -13.77
CA THR A 193 3.63 -13.88 -14.49
C THR A 193 2.47 -14.29 -13.58
N ILE A 194 1.24 -14.18 -14.09
CA ILE A 194 0.03 -14.51 -13.35
C ILE A 194 -0.58 -15.78 -13.92
N ARG A 195 -1.03 -16.67 -13.04
CA ARG A 195 -1.79 -17.88 -13.37
C ARG A 195 -3.04 -17.96 -12.52
N VAL A 196 -4.17 -18.23 -13.16
CA VAL A 196 -5.44 -18.45 -12.46
C VAL A 196 -5.72 -19.95 -12.43
N ARG A 197 -5.85 -20.50 -11.21
CA ARG A 197 -6.02 -21.97 -10.98
C ARG A 197 -4.89 -22.85 -11.55
N GLY A 198 -3.69 -22.34 -11.69
CA GLY A 198 -2.52 -23.07 -12.16
C GLY A 198 -2.36 -23.07 -13.68
N GLN A 199 -1.60 -24.02 -14.19
CA GLN A 199 -1.30 -24.15 -15.62
C GLN A 199 -2.10 -25.32 -16.21
N GLY A 200 -3.10 -25.02 -17.02
CA GLY A 200 -3.97 -26.00 -17.64
C GLY A 200 -3.56 -26.38 -19.07
N THR A 201 -2.55 -25.71 -19.65
CA THR A 201 -2.09 -25.94 -21.02
C THR A 201 -0.57 -25.79 -21.10
N LEU A 202 0.03 -26.51 -22.08
CA LEU A 202 1.46 -26.33 -22.40
C LEU A 202 1.75 -25.12 -23.29
N ASN A 203 0.70 -24.53 -23.87
CA ASN A 203 0.78 -23.33 -24.68
C ASN A 203 0.65 -22.08 -23.81
N ASP A 204 0.14 -20.99 -24.35
CA ASP A 204 -0.11 -19.77 -23.59
C ASP A 204 -1.14 -20.04 -22.48
N SER A 205 -0.71 -19.88 -21.24
CA SER A 205 -1.51 -20.06 -20.02
C SER A 205 -1.77 -18.73 -19.29
N ASN A 206 -1.52 -17.58 -19.95
CA ASN A 206 -1.83 -16.29 -19.39
C ASN A 206 -3.34 -16.05 -19.30
N PRO A 207 -3.85 -15.45 -18.22
CA PRO A 207 -5.24 -15.03 -18.15
C PRO A 207 -5.49 -13.87 -19.11
N LEU A 208 -6.73 -13.75 -19.57
CA LEU A 208 -7.18 -12.61 -20.35
C LEU A 208 -7.31 -11.40 -19.42
N VAL A 209 -6.66 -10.29 -19.77
CA VAL A 209 -6.73 -9.05 -18.99
C VAL A 209 -7.58 -8.02 -19.72
N ILE A 210 -8.59 -7.52 -19.03
CA ILE A 210 -9.53 -6.50 -19.55
C ILE A 210 -9.48 -5.28 -18.62
N ILE A 211 -9.15 -4.13 -19.18
CA ILE A 211 -9.12 -2.84 -18.49
C ILE A 211 -10.27 -1.99 -19.03
N ASP A 212 -11.25 -1.68 -18.18
CA ASP A 212 -12.46 -0.93 -18.55
C ASP A 212 -13.17 -1.43 -19.83
N GLY A 213 -13.18 -2.76 -20.02
CA GLY A 213 -13.82 -3.41 -21.17
C GLY A 213 -12.91 -3.64 -22.38
N VAL A 214 -11.67 -3.17 -22.35
CA VAL A 214 -10.69 -3.33 -23.44
C VAL A 214 -9.56 -4.28 -23.02
N GLU A 215 -9.17 -5.21 -23.91
CA GLU A 215 -8.01 -6.07 -23.70
C GLU A 215 -6.72 -5.27 -23.70
N ALA A 216 -5.95 -5.33 -22.63
CA ALA A 216 -4.70 -4.59 -22.47
C ALA A 216 -3.78 -5.25 -21.47
N SER A 217 -2.49 -4.83 -21.47
CA SER A 217 -1.53 -5.27 -20.47
C SER A 217 -1.71 -4.53 -19.16
N MET A 218 -1.78 -5.27 -18.05
CA MET A 218 -1.88 -4.66 -16.72
C MET A 218 -0.61 -3.93 -16.27
N ASN A 219 0.52 -4.16 -16.92
CA ASN A 219 1.78 -3.46 -16.60
C ASN A 219 1.83 -2.04 -17.19
N ASN A 220 0.89 -1.70 -18.09
CA ASN A 220 0.83 -0.38 -18.72
C ASN A 220 -0.05 0.62 -17.95
N ILE A 221 -0.64 0.19 -16.83
CA ILE A 221 -1.50 1.05 -16.01
C ILE A 221 -0.83 1.35 -14.67
N ASN A 222 -0.95 2.60 -14.22
CA ASN A 222 -0.50 2.96 -12.89
C ASN A 222 -1.40 2.30 -11.84
N PRO A 223 -0.83 1.54 -10.87
CA PRO A 223 -1.60 0.91 -9.81
C PRO A 223 -2.48 1.89 -9.01
N GLN A 224 -2.10 3.15 -8.90
CA GLN A 224 -2.87 4.17 -8.19
C GLN A 224 -4.14 4.61 -8.92
N ASP A 225 -4.23 4.37 -10.24
CA ASP A 225 -5.42 4.68 -11.03
C ASP A 225 -6.44 3.54 -11.04
N VAL A 226 -6.10 2.40 -10.43
CA VAL A 226 -6.99 1.25 -10.32
C VAL A 226 -7.89 1.40 -9.10
N GLU A 227 -9.19 1.20 -9.30
CA GLU A 227 -10.18 1.15 -8.22
C GLU A 227 -10.32 -0.26 -7.67
N SER A 228 -10.52 -1.24 -8.56
CA SER A 228 -10.68 -2.65 -8.17
C SER A 228 -10.20 -3.61 -9.24
N ILE A 229 -9.84 -4.82 -8.81
CA ILE A 229 -9.49 -5.93 -9.69
C ILE A 229 -10.41 -7.10 -9.35
N SER A 230 -11.10 -7.63 -10.37
CA SER A 230 -11.96 -8.80 -10.24
C SER A 230 -11.38 -9.96 -11.05
N VAL A 231 -11.19 -11.11 -10.42
CA VAL A 231 -10.67 -12.30 -11.07
C VAL A 231 -11.79 -13.31 -11.26
N LEU A 232 -12.18 -13.56 -12.52
CA LEU A 232 -13.14 -14.58 -12.90
C LEU A 232 -12.41 -15.91 -13.11
N LYS A 233 -12.70 -16.88 -12.24
CA LYS A 233 -11.91 -18.12 -12.16
C LYS A 233 -12.60 -19.30 -12.82
N ASP A 234 -13.91 -19.26 -12.99
CA ASP A 234 -14.68 -20.36 -13.57
C ASP A 234 -15.24 -20.03 -14.95
N ALA A 235 -15.58 -21.08 -15.69
CA ALA A 235 -16.10 -20.95 -17.04
C ALA A 235 -17.46 -20.23 -17.08
N ALA A 236 -18.28 -20.33 -16.03
CA ALA A 236 -19.60 -19.69 -16.01
C ALA A 236 -19.47 -18.16 -15.93
N SER A 237 -18.58 -17.65 -15.06
CA SER A 237 -18.35 -16.21 -14.92
C SER A 237 -17.55 -15.61 -16.09
N SER A 238 -16.73 -16.43 -16.78
CA SER A 238 -15.90 -15.98 -17.90
C SER A 238 -16.51 -16.25 -19.29
N ALA A 239 -17.67 -16.92 -19.37
CA ALA A 239 -18.30 -17.37 -20.61
C ALA A 239 -18.50 -16.28 -21.67
N ILE A 240 -18.78 -15.05 -21.25
CA ILE A 240 -18.98 -13.91 -22.17
C ILE A 240 -17.72 -13.54 -22.97
N TYR A 241 -16.54 -13.95 -22.52
CA TYR A 241 -15.26 -13.71 -23.19
C TYR A 241 -14.83 -14.84 -24.11
N GLY A 242 -15.64 -15.92 -24.18
CA GLY A 242 -15.43 -17.06 -25.08
C GLY A 242 -14.17 -17.87 -24.75
N SER A 243 -13.60 -18.49 -25.80
CA SER A 243 -12.44 -19.41 -25.66
C SER A 243 -11.18 -18.73 -25.12
N ARG A 244 -11.01 -17.43 -25.29
CA ARG A 244 -9.87 -16.66 -24.75
C ARG A 244 -9.85 -16.60 -23.23
N ALA A 245 -10.99 -16.83 -22.59
CA ALA A 245 -11.13 -16.85 -21.14
C ALA A 245 -10.84 -18.22 -20.49
N ALA A 246 -10.37 -19.19 -21.25
CA ALA A 246 -10.11 -20.54 -20.75
C ALA A 246 -9.12 -20.59 -19.58
N ASN A 247 -8.15 -19.67 -19.55
CA ASN A 247 -7.16 -19.52 -18.49
C ASN A 247 -7.58 -18.55 -17.37
N GLY A 248 -8.86 -18.16 -17.33
CA GLY A 248 -9.40 -17.12 -16.43
C GLY A 248 -9.36 -15.73 -17.02
N VAL A 249 -10.09 -14.80 -16.39
CA VAL A 249 -10.16 -13.40 -16.79
C VAL A 249 -9.86 -12.51 -15.60
N ILE A 250 -9.04 -11.49 -15.83
CA ILE A 250 -8.74 -10.44 -14.86
C ILE A 250 -9.39 -9.14 -15.37
N LEU A 251 -10.39 -8.67 -14.64
CA LEU A 251 -11.07 -7.42 -14.92
C LEU A 251 -10.49 -6.33 -14.05
N ILE A 252 -10.02 -5.27 -14.66
CA ILE A 252 -9.45 -4.10 -13.99
C ILE A 252 -10.39 -2.94 -14.24
N THR A 253 -10.88 -2.34 -13.15
CA THR A 253 -11.70 -1.14 -13.19
C THR A 253 -10.86 0.04 -12.73
N THR A 254 -10.80 1.08 -13.55
CA THR A 254 -10.08 2.30 -13.19
C THR A 254 -10.97 3.26 -12.40
N ARG A 255 -10.32 4.16 -11.68
CA ARG A 255 -11.01 5.22 -10.92
C ARG A 255 -11.73 6.16 -11.86
N ARG A 256 -12.96 6.51 -11.48
CA ARG A 256 -13.81 7.43 -12.25
C ARG A 256 -14.03 8.71 -11.48
N GLY A 257 -14.36 9.77 -12.21
CA GLY A 257 -14.79 11.04 -11.64
C GLY A 257 -16.05 10.87 -10.79
N LYS A 258 -16.14 11.61 -9.70
CA LYS A 258 -17.31 11.66 -8.80
C LYS A 258 -17.88 13.07 -8.80
N SER A 259 -19.20 13.18 -8.61
CA SER A 259 -19.85 14.49 -8.42
C SER A 259 -19.27 15.19 -7.19
N GLY A 260 -19.07 16.48 -7.28
CA GLY A 260 -18.56 17.33 -6.21
C GLY A 260 -17.44 18.26 -6.65
N GLU A 261 -16.94 19.04 -5.72
CA GLU A 261 -15.83 19.95 -5.94
C GLU A 261 -14.57 19.21 -6.38
N ALA A 262 -13.75 19.87 -7.20
CA ALA A 262 -12.49 19.34 -7.65
C ALA A 262 -11.55 19.07 -6.47
N LYS A 263 -11.14 17.82 -6.28
CA LYS A 263 -10.15 17.40 -5.30
C LYS A 263 -8.85 17.06 -6.00
N ILE A 264 -7.77 17.71 -5.57
CA ILE A 264 -6.42 17.44 -6.03
C ILE A 264 -5.75 16.59 -4.96
N SER A 265 -5.18 15.46 -5.37
CA SER A 265 -4.44 14.57 -4.49
C SER A 265 -3.04 14.35 -5.06
N TYR A 266 -2.04 14.37 -4.20
CA TYR A 266 -0.67 14.02 -4.53
C TYR A 266 -0.22 12.87 -3.64
N ASN A 267 0.37 11.85 -4.27
CA ASN A 267 1.01 10.73 -3.59
C ASN A 267 2.43 10.59 -4.11
N GLY A 268 3.41 10.60 -3.20
CA GLY A 268 4.80 10.46 -3.56
C GLY A 268 5.55 9.62 -2.53
N TYR A 269 6.44 8.75 -3.02
CA TYR A 269 7.33 7.98 -2.16
C TYR A 269 8.70 7.79 -2.80
N VAL A 270 9.70 7.63 -1.94
CA VAL A 270 11.07 7.28 -2.29
C VAL A 270 11.42 5.99 -1.55
N THR A 271 11.96 5.02 -2.29
CA THR A 271 12.33 3.71 -1.73
C THR A 271 13.79 3.42 -2.02
N MET A 272 14.52 3.01 -0.99
CA MET A 272 15.87 2.51 -1.10
C MET A 272 15.84 0.99 -1.30
N GLN A 273 16.50 0.52 -2.34
CA GLN A 273 16.58 -0.90 -2.70
C GLN A 273 18.03 -1.38 -2.58
N LYS A 274 18.22 -2.52 -1.93
CA LYS A 274 19.52 -3.20 -1.78
C LYS A 274 19.34 -4.70 -1.93
N VAL A 275 20.42 -5.39 -2.28
CA VAL A 275 20.48 -6.86 -2.22
C VAL A 275 20.27 -7.28 -0.76
N ALA A 276 19.24 -8.09 -0.50
CA ALA A 276 18.90 -8.53 0.85
C ALA A 276 19.92 -9.56 1.39
N ASN A 277 20.26 -10.53 0.55
CA ASN A 277 21.22 -11.59 0.90
C ASN A 277 22.29 -11.65 -0.18
N ARG A 278 23.51 -11.36 0.20
CA ARG A 278 24.68 -11.59 -0.65
C ARG A 278 25.20 -12.99 -0.36
N ILE A 279 25.72 -13.64 -1.41
CA ILE A 279 26.46 -14.88 -1.25
C ILE A 279 27.83 -14.48 -0.73
N ASP A 280 28.32 -15.17 0.31
CA ASP A 280 29.66 -14.97 0.81
C ASP A 280 30.66 -15.62 -0.18
N LEU A 281 31.21 -14.77 -1.04
CA LEU A 281 32.17 -15.18 -2.06
C LEU A 281 33.57 -14.82 -1.61
N VAL A 282 34.53 -15.69 -1.93
CA VAL A 282 35.94 -15.41 -1.71
C VAL A 282 36.40 -14.34 -2.69
N SER A 283 36.53 -13.10 -2.24
CA SER A 283 36.99 -11.96 -3.03
C SER A 283 38.50 -11.73 -2.93
N ASN A 284 39.14 -12.23 -1.88
CA ASN A 284 40.57 -12.16 -1.70
C ASN A 284 41.26 -13.33 -2.40
N TYR A 285 42.20 -13.04 -3.29
CA TYR A 285 42.85 -14.09 -4.08
C TYR A 285 43.82 -14.96 -3.26
N ALA A 286 44.44 -14.43 -2.19
CA ALA A 286 45.23 -15.23 -1.27
C ALA A 286 44.41 -16.32 -0.58
N ASP A 287 43.21 -15.95 -0.11
CA ASP A 287 42.27 -16.90 0.52
C ASP A 287 41.74 -17.94 -0.50
N TYR A 288 41.51 -17.50 -1.76
CA TYR A 288 41.17 -18.42 -2.85
C TYR A 288 42.27 -19.45 -3.08
N MET A 289 43.54 -19.03 -3.09
CA MET A 289 44.70 -19.93 -3.32
C MET A 289 44.83 -20.94 -2.15
N GLU A 290 44.58 -20.53 -0.89
CA GLU A 290 44.57 -21.42 0.27
C GLU A 290 43.48 -22.46 0.18
N LEU A 291 42.23 -22.02 -0.03
CA LEU A 291 41.07 -22.90 -0.19
C LEU A 291 41.24 -23.87 -1.35
N TYR A 292 41.81 -23.40 -2.46
CA TYR A 292 42.09 -24.25 -3.61
C TYR A 292 43.12 -25.34 -3.26
N ASN A 293 44.24 -24.96 -2.59
CA ASN A 293 45.21 -25.90 -2.13
C ASN A 293 44.66 -26.91 -1.14
N GLU A 294 43.81 -26.46 -0.19
CA GLU A 294 43.12 -27.35 0.73
C GLU A 294 42.26 -28.39 -0.01
N GLY A 295 41.51 -27.96 -1.00
CA GLY A 295 40.70 -28.83 -1.86
C GLY A 295 41.57 -29.88 -2.60
N GLN A 296 42.73 -29.46 -3.13
CA GLN A 296 43.67 -30.37 -3.79
C GLN A 296 44.22 -31.42 -2.81
N LEU A 297 44.69 -30.97 -1.64
CA LEU A 297 45.26 -31.86 -0.62
C LEU A 297 44.21 -32.88 -0.10
N ASN A 298 42.99 -32.42 0.13
CA ASN A 298 41.86 -33.28 0.51
C ASN A 298 41.49 -34.31 -0.57
N SER A 299 41.80 -34.02 -1.84
CA SER A 299 41.64 -34.94 -2.97
C SER A 299 42.83 -35.84 -3.21
N GLY A 300 43.88 -35.78 -2.36
CA GLY A 300 45.12 -36.54 -2.52
C GLY A 300 46.07 -36.02 -3.60
N LEU A 301 45.86 -34.78 -4.04
CA LEU A 301 46.67 -34.12 -5.02
C LEU A 301 47.64 -33.12 -4.34
N PRO A 302 48.79 -32.77 -4.99
CA PRO A 302 49.69 -31.77 -4.44
C PRO A 302 49.11 -30.36 -4.51
N ALA A 303 49.50 -29.49 -3.57
CA ALA A 303 49.21 -28.09 -3.61
C ALA A 303 49.75 -27.45 -4.90
N ILE A 304 48.98 -26.55 -5.51
CA ILE A 304 49.32 -25.86 -6.75
C ILE A 304 50.04 -24.53 -6.48
N PHE A 305 49.59 -23.83 -5.46
CA PHE A 305 50.16 -22.53 -5.09
C PHE A 305 51.18 -22.71 -3.94
N SER A 306 52.38 -22.13 -4.08
CA SER A 306 53.37 -22.13 -2.98
C SER A 306 52.93 -21.18 -1.87
N GLN A 307 53.36 -21.46 -0.64
CA GLN A 307 53.12 -20.63 0.51
C GLN A 307 53.68 -19.21 0.33
N GLU A 308 54.87 -19.09 -0.26
CA GLU A 308 55.52 -17.81 -0.54
C GLU A 308 54.64 -16.93 -1.43
N LYS A 309 53.98 -17.53 -2.45
CA LYS A 309 53.09 -16.79 -3.37
C LYS A 309 51.82 -16.34 -2.65
N ILE A 310 51.26 -17.17 -1.80
CA ILE A 310 50.07 -16.84 -0.99
C ILE A 310 50.39 -15.67 -0.04
N ASP A 311 51.58 -15.75 0.62
CA ASP A 311 52.04 -14.70 1.53
C ASP A 311 52.36 -13.39 0.81
N GLU A 312 52.93 -13.44 -0.43
CA GLU A 312 53.12 -12.28 -1.29
C GLU A 312 51.79 -11.58 -1.59
N TRP A 313 50.77 -12.32 -2.02
CA TRP A 313 49.46 -11.78 -2.34
C TRP A 313 48.74 -11.23 -1.10
N ARG A 314 48.85 -11.93 0.05
CA ARG A 314 48.28 -11.47 1.30
C ARG A 314 48.94 -10.19 1.81
N ALA A 315 50.28 -10.09 1.72
CA ALA A 315 51.01 -8.88 2.07
C ALA A 315 50.75 -7.71 1.14
N ALA A 316 50.55 -7.97 -0.14
CA ALA A 316 50.23 -6.94 -1.13
C ALA A 316 48.86 -6.33 -0.91
N GLY A 317 47.86 -7.14 -0.51
CA GLY A 317 46.46 -6.69 -0.31
C GLY A 317 45.98 -5.89 -1.52
N ASP A 318 45.49 -4.67 -1.30
CA ASP A 318 44.99 -3.76 -2.34
C ASP A 318 46.02 -2.71 -2.80
N SER A 319 47.29 -2.88 -2.46
CA SER A 319 48.35 -1.90 -2.74
C SER A 319 48.64 -1.71 -4.24
N ASP A 320 48.46 -2.74 -5.06
CA ASP A 320 48.60 -2.70 -6.52
C ASP A 320 47.50 -3.58 -7.15
N PRO A 321 46.33 -2.99 -7.43
CA PRO A 321 45.19 -3.72 -7.98
C PRO A 321 45.38 -4.25 -9.39
N VAL A 322 46.43 -3.81 -10.10
CA VAL A 322 46.77 -4.32 -11.41
C VAL A 322 47.60 -5.60 -11.32
N LYS A 323 48.58 -5.63 -10.41
CA LYS A 323 49.44 -6.79 -10.19
C LYS A 323 48.79 -7.84 -9.28
N TYR A 324 48.04 -7.40 -8.24
CA TYR A 324 47.39 -8.23 -7.24
C TYR A 324 45.88 -7.94 -7.19
N PRO A 325 45.10 -8.29 -8.22
CA PRO A 325 43.68 -7.97 -8.26
C PRO A 325 42.89 -8.78 -7.23
N ASN A 326 42.26 -8.07 -6.31
CA ASN A 326 41.18 -8.58 -5.43
C ASN A 326 39.87 -7.95 -5.87
N SER A 327 38.94 -8.75 -6.38
CA SER A 327 37.72 -8.21 -6.94
C SER A 327 36.50 -8.80 -6.25
N ASP A 328 35.75 -7.98 -5.52
CA ASP A 328 34.40 -8.32 -5.11
C ASP A 328 33.43 -7.98 -6.24
N TRP A 329 33.09 -9.00 -7.03
CA TRP A 329 32.16 -8.86 -8.15
C TRP A 329 30.76 -8.49 -7.71
N GLN A 330 30.35 -8.81 -6.46
CA GLN A 330 29.04 -8.40 -5.97
C GLN A 330 29.02 -6.90 -5.66
N ASP A 331 30.09 -6.36 -5.07
CA ASP A 331 30.22 -4.91 -4.86
C ASP A 331 30.36 -4.15 -6.18
N ALA A 332 31.02 -4.75 -7.18
CA ALA A 332 31.16 -4.15 -8.52
C ALA A 332 29.83 -4.14 -9.29
N LEU A 333 28.97 -5.16 -9.11
CA LEU A 333 27.72 -5.30 -9.87
C LEU A 333 26.52 -4.67 -9.19
N PHE A 334 26.46 -4.70 -7.84
CA PHE A 334 25.30 -4.26 -7.10
C PHE A 334 25.51 -2.92 -6.45
N GLN A 335 24.58 -2.03 -6.68
CA GLN A 335 24.52 -0.71 -6.08
C GLN A 335 23.25 -0.53 -5.28
N THR A 336 23.19 0.54 -4.48
CA THR A 336 21.95 0.96 -3.84
C THR A 336 21.08 1.66 -4.88
N GLY A 337 19.94 1.08 -5.20
CA GLY A 337 18.93 1.69 -6.07
C GLY A 337 18.04 2.66 -5.29
N TRP A 338 17.76 3.82 -5.85
CA TRP A 338 16.81 4.80 -5.32
C TRP A 338 15.64 4.92 -6.28
N MET A 339 14.54 4.28 -5.93
CA MET A 339 13.29 4.40 -6.66
C MET A 339 12.50 5.59 -6.15
N GLN A 340 11.87 6.32 -7.06
CA GLN A 340 10.93 7.39 -6.73
C GLN A 340 9.68 7.27 -7.59
N ASN A 341 8.54 7.59 -6.97
CA ASN A 341 7.25 7.64 -7.64
C ASN A 341 6.51 8.89 -7.19
N HIS A 342 5.92 9.60 -8.14
CA HIS A 342 5.14 10.80 -7.91
C HIS A 342 3.87 10.72 -8.74
N THR A 343 2.72 10.68 -8.09
CA THR A 343 1.40 10.66 -8.75
C THR A 343 0.61 11.87 -8.29
N ILE A 344 0.06 12.60 -9.25
CA ILE A 344 -0.92 13.65 -9.01
C ILE A 344 -2.23 13.24 -9.66
N ASN A 345 -3.33 13.42 -8.99
CA ASN A 345 -4.63 13.20 -9.58
C ASN A 345 -5.62 14.32 -9.23
N ILE A 346 -6.55 14.56 -10.13
CA ILE A 346 -7.62 15.54 -10.01
C ILE A 346 -8.92 14.79 -10.25
N ASN A 347 -9.82 14.82 -9.28
CA ASN A 347 -11.12 14.17 -9.35
C ASN A 347 -12.21 15.20 -9.02
N GLY A 348 -13.27 15.23 -9.84
CA GLY A 348 -14.37 16.13 -9.62
C GLY A 348 -15.48 15.94 -10.67
N GLY A 349 -16.51 16.73 -10.52
CA GLY A 349 -17.60 16.73 -11.51
C GLY A 349 -18.86 17.41 -11.05
N SER A 350 -19.74 17.63 -11.99
CA SER A 350 -21.12 18.07 -11.79
C SER A 350 -22.07 16.90 -12.04
N ASP A 351 -23.36 17.12 -11.90
CA ASP A 351 -24.38 16.10 -12.20
C ASP A 351 -24.35 15.61 -13.67
N LYS A 352 -23.71 16.38 -14.57
CA LYS A 352 -23.67 16.08 -16.01
C LYS A 352 -22.30 15.62 -16.49
N ILE A 353 -21.21 16.02 -15.83
CA ILE A 353 -19.84 15.76 -16.28
C ILE A 353 -19.02 15.35 -15.09
N HIS A 354 -18.43 14.18 -15.17
CA HIS A 354 -17.48 13.67 -14.19
C HIS A 354 -16.12 13.50 -14.85
N TYR A 355 -15.05 13.86 -14.16
CA TYR A 355 -13.69 13.73 -14.68
C TYR A 355 -12.74 13.19 -13.63
N TYR A 356 -11.82 12.36 -14.09
CA TYR A 356 -10.66 11.88 -13.36
C TYR A 356 -9.45 12.05 -14.28
N ILE A 357 -8.45 12.79 -13.81
CA ILE A 357 -7.21 13.05 -14.55
C ILE A 357 -6.06 12.66 -13.62
N SER A 358 -5.14 11.83 -14.09
CA SER A 358 -3.95 11.46 -13.35
C SER A 358 -2.69 11.66 -14.17
N GLY A 359 -1.60 11.98 -13.49
CA GLY A 359 -0.25 12.01 -14.03
C GLY A 359 0.69 11.29 -13.09
N ASN A 360 1.51 10.38 -13.61
CA ASN A 360 2.47 9.62 -12.84
C ASN A 360 3.88 9.77 -13.42
N TYR A 361 4.84 9.97 -12.55
CA TYR A 361 6.26 9.86 -12.85
C TYR A 361 6.88 8.83 -11.94
N MET A 362 7.45 7.78 -12.50
CA MET A 362 8.16 6.73 -11.78
C MET A 362 9.55 6.56 -12.38
N ASN A 363 10.55 6.52 -11.51
CA ASN A 363 11.92 6.16 -11.87
C ASN A 363 12.40 5.03 -10.95
N ASN A 364 12.67 3.88 -11.53
CA ASN A 364 13.16 2.69 -10.83
C ASN A 364 14.41 2.16 -11.53
N PRO A 365 15.61 2.70 -11.20
CA PRO A 365 16.87 2.35 -11.91
C PRO A 365 17.35 0.93 -11.62
N GLY A 366 16.71 0.22 -10.67
CA GLY A 366 17.17 -1.08 -10.23
C GLY A 366 18.40 -1.01 -9.33
N ILE A 367 18.95 -2.19 -9.00
CA ILE A 367 20.14 -2.34 -8.13
C ILE A 367 21.41 -2.77 -8.89
N MET A 368 21.28 -3.00 -10.18
CA MET A 368 22.42 -3.25 -11.08
C MET A 368 22.50 -2.10 -12.08
N GLU A 369 23.70 -1.71 -12.45
CA GLU A 369 23.88 -0.67 -13.44
C GLU A 369 23.19 -1.04 -14.76
N ASN A 370 22.44 -0.10 -15.35
CA ASN A 370 21.69 -0.28 -16.60
C ASN A 370 20.62 -1.40 -16.56
N SER A 371 20.05 -1.72 -15.39
CA SER A 371 19.02 -2.77 -15.25
C SER A 371 17.58 -2.23 -15.13
N GLY A 372 17.38 -0.92 -15.06
CA GLY A 372 16.09 -0.27 -14.91
C GLY A 372 15.41 0.17 -16.20
#